data_166df44fa3a5dc36e1c153f3c3e0aaca
#
_entry.id   166df44fa3a5dc36e1c153f3c3e0aaca
#
_cell.length_a   1.000
_cell.length_b   1.000
_cell.length_c   1.000
_cell.angle_alpha   90.00
_cell.angle_beta   90.00
_cell.angle_gamma   90.00
#
_symmetry.space_group_name_H-M   'P 1'
#
loop_
_entity.id
_entity.type
_entity.pdbx_description
1 polymer ?
#
loop_
_entity_poly.entity_id
_entity_poly.type
_entity_poly.pdbx_seq_one_letter_code
_entity_poly.pdbx_strand_id
1 'polypeptide(L)'
;MVSIMSGNNPDLREKVDQSRGFFKKLQLAIPALKEYRKLEDIRAADELLRKQVFDKLDESKSKLETLRKAMSDKGDFTSLSSVGTIISQIQQISGEVFHSQQGSAGISPNIRIDENTLNKLYEYDYNFVNSAEQISSTVSGSLTEYTSGASTAQAIAAKISPMLEDFKHAWKQRLESVENILVTK
;
A
#
# COMPACT_ATOMS: atom_id res chain seq x y z
N MET A 1 23.89 -12.19 -49.23
CA MET A 1 24.19 -11.50 -47.95
C MET A 1 22.85 -11.16 -47.29
N VAL A 2 22.36 -12.04 -46.43
CA VAL A 2 21.04 -11.87 -45.76
C VAL A 2 21.32 -11.35 -44.36
N SER A 3 20.93 -10.10 -44.12
CA SER A 3 21.05 -9.45 -42.83
C SER A 3 19.95 -9.99 -41.91
N ILE A 4 20.32 -10.75 -40.89
CA ILE A 4 19.43 -11.22 -39.83
C ILE A 4 19.21 -10.07 -38.88
N MET A 5 18.02 -9.45 -38.93
CA MET A 5 17.57 -8.52 -37.91
C MET A 5 17.37 -9.29 -36.59
N SER A 6 18.27 -9.05 -35.64
CA SER A 6 18.16 -9.50 -34.26
C SER A 6 16.97 -8.79 -33.64
N GLY A 7 15.86 -9.48 -33.51
CA GLY A 7 14.70 -9.03 -32.74
C GLY A 7 15.07 -8.91 -31.27
N ASN A 8 14.96 -7.71 -30.76
CA ASN A 8 15.17 -7.39 -29.35
C ASN A 8 14.00 -8.02 -28.54
N ASN A 9 14.13 -9.29 -28.22
CA ASN A 9 13.21 -9.98 -27.30
C ASN A 9 13.68 -9.61 -25.90
N PRO A 10 12.87 -8.85 -25.12
CA PRO A 10 13.28 -8.50 -23.76
C PRO A 10 13.52 -9.80 -23.00
N ASP A 11 14.70 -9.91 -22.42
CA ASP A 11 15.19 -11.13 -21.78
C ASP A 11 14.18 -11.60 -20.71
N LEU A 12 13.54 -12.74 -20.97
CA LEU A 12 12.62 -13.38 -20.04
C LEU A 12 13.24 -13.59 -18.66
N ARG A 13 14.57 -13.70 -18.59
CA ARG A 13 15.33 -13.81 -17.34
C ARG A 13 15.27 -12.51 -16.53
N GLU A 14 15.35 -11.36 -17.20
CA GLU A 14 15.29 -10.04 -16.55
C GLU A 14 13.91 -9.78 -15.94
N LYS A 15 12.84 -10.20 -16.61
CA LYS A 15 11.46 -10.13 -16.07
C LYS A 15 11.25 -11.07 -14.89
N VAL A 16 11.79 -12.29 -14.94
CA VAL A 16 11.72 -13.27 -13.84
C VAL A 16 12.53 -12.80 -12.63
N ASP A 17 13.67 -12.18 -12.83
CA ASP A 17 14.49 -11.63 -11.73
C ASP A 17 13.85 -10.39 -11.09
N GLN A 18 13.17 -9.54 -11.86
CA GLN A 18 12.42 -8.40 -11.33
C GLN A 18 11.23 -8.87 -10.49
N SER A 19 10.48 -9.87 -10.95
CA SER A 19 9.31 -10.38 -10.23
C SER A 19 9.69 -11.12 -8.93
N ARG A 20 10.76 -11.89 -8.95
CA ARG A 20 11.37 -12.45 -7.75
C ARG A 20 11.83 -11.34 -6.78
N GLY A 21 12.23 -10.18 -7.33
CA GLY A 21 12.58 -8.99 -6.57
C GLY A 21 11.41 -8.42 -5.77
N PHE A 22 10.22 -8.29 -6.34
CA PHE A 22 9.04 -7.77 -5.65
C PHE A 22 8.55 -8.72 -4.56
N PHE A 23 8.47 -10.01 -4.84
CA PHE A 23 8.11 -10.99 -3.82
C PHE A 23 9.09 -11.00 -2.63
N LYS A 24 10.40 -10.91 -2.90
CA LYS A 24 11.42 -10.82 -1.86
C LYS A 24 11.28 -9.53 -1.04
N LYS A 25 11.02 -8.40 -1.70
CA LYS A 25 10.77 -7.11 -1.03
C LYS A 25 9.52 -7.19 -0.16
N LEU A 26 8.46 -7.81 -0.66
CA LEU A 26 7.22 -8.02 0.08
C LEU A 26 7.44 -8.91 1.32
N GLN A 27 8.22 -9.99 1.19
CA GLN A 27 8.61 -10.84 2.33
C GLN A 27 9.47 -10.12 3.38
N LEU A 28 10.25 -9.12 2.97
CA LEU A 28 11.00 -8.27 3.90
C LEU A 28 10.08 -7.29 4.62
N ALA A 29 9.11 -6.72 3.91
CA ALA A 29 8.11 -5.82 4.48
C ALA A 29 7.13 -6.56 5.41
N ILE A 30 6.79 -7.81 5.08
CA ILE A 30 5.86 -8.65 5.83
C ILE A 30 6.52 -10.02 6.12
N PRO A 31 7.28 -10.14 7.20
CA PRO A 31 8.02 -11.38 7.51
C PRO A 31 7.16 -12.64 7.58
N ALA A 32 5.90 -12.51 8.02
CA ALA A 32 4.95 -13.63 8.10
C ALA A 32 4.61 -14.23 6.72
N LEU A 33 4.77 -13.47 5.62
CA LEU A 33 4.58 -14.00 4.25
C LEU A 33 5.61 -15.06 3.85
N LYS A 34 6.70 -15.23 4.59
CA LYS A 34 7.68 -16.31 4.34
C LYS A 34 7.07 -17.70 4.49
N GLU A 35 6.05 -17.84 5.34
CA GLU A 35 5.37 -19.09 5.61
C GLU A 35 4.34 -19.44 4.53
N TYR A 36 3.81 -18.45 3.81
CA TYR A 36 2.78 -18.60 2.77
C TYR A 36 3.38 -18.81 1.37
N ARG A 37 4.29 -19.74 1.25
CA ARG A 37 5.02 -20.03 -0.01
C ARG A 37 4.21 -20.80 -1.06
N LYS A 38 3.02 -21.29 -0.70
CA LYS A 38 2.21 -22.15 -1.58
C LYS A 38 1.03 -21.36 -2.12
N LEU A 39 0.72 -21.56 -3.39
CA LEU A 39 -0.42 -21.00 -4.12
C LEU A 39 -1.79 -21.25 -3.42
N GLU A 40 -1.85 -22.18 -2.49
CA GLU A 40 -3.05 -22.52 -1.72
C GLU A 40 -3.41 -21.47 -0.66
N ASP A 41 -2.47 -20.57 -0.28
CA ASP A 41 -2.63 -19.62 0.82
C ASP A 41 -2.75 -18.15 0.38
N ILE A 42 -3.13 -17.88 -0.89
CA ILE A 42 -3.28 -16.51 -1.40
C ILE A 42 -4.28 -15.71 -0.55
N ARG A 43 -5.34 -16.35 -0.05
CA ARG A 43 -6.33 -15.70 0.82
C ARG A 43 -5.74 -15.27 2.16
N ALA A 44 -4.98 -16.16 2.79
CA ALA A 44 -4.33 -15.87 4.06
C ALA A 44 -3.24 -14.80 3.88
N ALA A 45 -2.52 -14.83 2.77
CA ALA A 45 -1.55 -13.80 2.42
C ALA A 45 -2.23 -12.44 2.18
N ASP A 46 -3.38 -12.40 1.49
CA ASP A 46 -4.17 -11.19 1.28
C ASP A 46 -4.70 -10.62 2.59
N GLU A 47 -5.25 -11.44 3.47
CA GLU A 47 -5.74 -11.02 4.77
C GLU A 47 -4.61 -10.44 5.63
N LEU A 48 -3.46 -11.10 5.67
CA LEU A 48 -2.29 -10.65 6.40
C LEU A 48 -1.78 -9.30 5.87
N LEU A 49 -1.72 -9.14 4.56
CA LEU A 49 -1.30 -7.92 3.90
C LEU A 49 -2.25 -6.76 4.22
N ARG A 50 -3.55 -6.96 4.08
CA ARG A 50 -4.56 -5.95 4.41
C ARG A 50 -4.54 -5.58 5.89
N LYS A 51 -4.36 -6.56 6.77
CA LYS A 51 -4.20 -6.31 8.21
C LYS A 51 -2.98 -5.45 8.50
N GLN A 52 -1.84 -5.74 7.89
CA GLN A 52 -0.63 -4.95 8.10
C GLN A 52 -0.77 -3.52 7.60
N VAL A 53 -1.40 -3.32 6.45
CA VAL A 53 -1.68 -1.98 5.93
C VAL A 53 -2.65 -1.24 6.84
N PHE A 54 -3.70 -1.90 7.31
CA PHE A 54 -4.63 -1.34 8.28
C PHE A 54 -3.90 -0.89 9.57
N ASP A 55 -3.07 -1.74 10.15
CA ASP A 55 -2.32 -1.44 11.38
C ASP A 55 -1.42 -0.20 11.18
N LYS A 56 -0.77 -0.06 10.00
CA LYS A 56 0.05 1.12 9.66
C LYS A 56 -0.76 2.40 9.49
N LEU A 57 -1.92 2.32 8.87
CA LEU A 57 -2.81 3.48 8.74
C LEU A 57 -3.42 3.88 10.07
N ASP A 58 -3.78 2.95 10.94
CA ASP A 58 -4.30 3.23 12.28
C ASP A 58 -3.24 3.84 13.19
N GLU A 59 -1.99 3.37 13.11
CA GLU A 59 -0.85 4.02 13.75
C GLU A 59 -0.68 5.47 13.27
N SER A 60 -0.79 5.71 11.97
CA SER A 60 -0.71 7.05 11.36
C SER A 60 -1.84 7.95 11.86
N LYS A 61 -3.06 7.44 11.93
CA LYS A 61 -4.22 8.15 12.49
C LYS A 61 -3.95 8.58 13.93
N SER A 62 -3.48 7.67 14.77
CA SER A 62 -3.20 7.94 16.19
C SER A 62 -2.14 9.04 16.38
N LYS A 63 -1.11 9.05 15.52
CA LYS A 63 -0.08 10.11 15.52
C LYS A 63 -0.63 11.46 15.07
N LEU A 64 -1.54 11.48 14.08
CA LEU A 64 -2.22 12.71 13.64
C LEU A 64 -3.19 13.23 14.69
N GLU A 65 -3.84 12.38 15.46
CA GLU A 65 -4.66 12.79 16.62
C GLU A 65 -3.78 13.43 17.70
N THR A 66 -2.59 12.88 17.94
CA THR A 66 -1.60 13.48 18.84
C THR A 66 -1.12 14.86 18.33
N LEU A 67 -0.86 14.98 17.02
CA LEU A 67 -0.54 16.25 16.37
C LEU A 67 -1.68 17.26 16.56
N ARG A 68 -2.92 16.85 16.31
CA ARG A 68 -4.10 17.70 16.47
C ARG A 68 -4.27 18.21 17.91
N LYS A 69 -3.98 17.35 18.90
CA LYS A 69 -3.94 17.77 20.30
C LYS A 69 -2.85 18.80 20.55
N ALA A 70 -1.64 18.59 20.08
CA ALA A 70 -0.54 19.54 20.22
C ALA A 70 -0.84 20.90 19.57
N MET A 71 -1.59 20.92 18.44
CA MET A 71 -2.07 22.15 17.80
C MET A 71 -3.07 22.89 18.70
N SER A 72 -4.04 22.16 19.25
CA SER A 72 -5.03 22.73 20.19
C SER A 72 -4.34 23.35 21.40
N ASP A 73 -3.37 22.65 21.98
CA ASP A 73 -2.60 23.11 23.14
C ASP A 73 -1.77 24.37 22.85
N LYS A 74 -1.34 24.56 21.60
CA LYS A 74 -0.64 25.77 21.13
C LYS A 74 -1.59 26.90 20.66
N GLY A 75 -2.91 26.67 20.65
CA GLY A 75 -3.89 27.63 20.14
C GLY A 75 -3.96 27.76 18.61
N ASP A 76 -3.39 26.82 17.85
CA ASP A 76 -3.45 26.79 16.37
C ASP A 76 -4.77 26.19 15.89
N PHE A 77 -5.86 26.93 16.13
CA PHE A 77 -7.21 26.48 15.76
C PHE A 77 -7.49 26.54 14.25
N THR A 78 -6.74 27.38 13.52
CA THR A 78 -6.97 27.59 12.08
C THR A 78 -6.63 26.36 11.25
N SER A 79 -5.66 25.57 11.67
CA SER A 79 -5.17 24.39 10.94
C SER A 79 -5.79 23.07 11.41
N LEU A 80 -6.58 23.08 12.50
CA LEU A 80 -7.21 21.88 13.07
C LEU A 80 -8.11 21.16 12.07
N SER A 81 -8.85 21.90 11.23
CA SER A 81 -9.76 21.34 10.22
C SER A 81 -8.99 20.55 9.15
N SER A 82 -7.85 21.05 8.71
CA SER A 82 -7.02 20.40 7.67
C SER A 82 -6.49 19.04 8.16
N VAL A 83 -5.97 18.99 9.39
CA VAL A 83 -5.52 17.74 9.99
C VAL A 83 -6.70 16.81 10.29
N GLY A 84 -7.84 17.35 10.72
CA GLY A 84 -9.08 16.59 10.91
C GLY A 84 -9.56 15.91 9.62
N THR A 85 -9.46 16.59 8.50
CA THR A 85 -9.80 16.03 7.18
C THR A 85 -8.89 14.83 6.84
N ILE A 86 -7.58 14.94 7.07
CA ILE A 86 -6.63 13.86 6.83
C ILE A 86 -6.95 12.65 7.74
N ILE A 87 -7.22 12.88 9.01
CA ILE A 87 -7.61 11.82 9.95
C ILE A 87 -8.85 11.08 9.43
N SER A 88 -9.89 11.82 8.99
CA SER A 88 -11.11 11.24 8.43
C SER A 88 -10.85 10.44 7.15
N GLN A 89 -9.98 10.94 6.27
CA GLN A 89 -9.59 10.23 5.05
C GLN A 89 -8.85 8.92 5.37
N ILE A 90 -7.90 8.95 6.30
CA ILE A 90 -7.19 7.73 6.74
C ILE A 90 -8.17 6.74 7.34
N GLN A 91 -9.09 7.18 8.18
CA GLN A 91 -10.09 6.32 8.79
C GLN A 91 -11.01 5.66 7.76
N GLN A 92 -11.45 6.40 6.76
CA GLN A 92 -12.25 5.87 5.66
C GLN A 92 -11.47 4.80 4.89
N ILE A 93 -10.24 5.14 4.44
CA ILE A 93 -9.41 4.24 3.63
C ILE A 93 -9.05 2.97 4.41
N SER A 94 -8.67 3.10 5.68
CA SER A 94 -8.33 1.95 6.52
C SER A 94 -9.52 1.02 6.71
N GLY A 95 -10.73 1.57 6.86
CA GLY A 95 -11.98 0.82 6.92
C GLY A 95 -12.26 0.08 5.60
N GLU A 96 -12.10 0.75 4.46
CA GLU A 96 -12.26 0.13 3.13
C GLU A 96 -11.28 -1.04 2.93
N VAL A 97 -10.00 -0.86 3.29
CA VAL A 97 -8.97 -1.91 3.20
C VAL A 97 -9.31 -3.10 4.09
N PHE A 98 -9.69 -2.84 5.34
CA PHE A 98 -9.95 -3.89 6.32
C PHE A 98 -11.20 -4.70 5.98
N HIS A 99 -12.28 -4.03 5.58
CA HIS A 99 -13.58 -4.66 5.32
C HIS A 99 -13.78 -5.14 3.88
N SER A 100 -12.82 -4.88 2.97
CA SER A 100 -12.93 -5.37 1.61
C SER A 100 -12.76 -6.89 1.57
N GLN A 101 -13.87 -7.60 1.52
CA GLN A 101 -13.89 -9.06 1.36
C GLN A 101 -13.82 -9.50 -0.11
N GLN A 102 -13.92 -8.57 -1.05
CA GLN A 102 -14.16 -8.88 -2.45
C GLN A 102 -12.98 -9.57 -3.17
N GLY A 103 -11.73 -9.32 -2.73
CA GLY A 103 -10.57 -9.95 -3.38
C GLY A 103 -10.33 -11.42 -3.01
N SER A 104 -10.79 -11.87 -1.84
CA SER A 104 -10.48 -13.22 -1.34
C SER A 104 -11.62 -14.22 -1.48
N ALA A 105 -12.88 -13.76 -1.51
CA ALA A 105 -14.05 -14.64 -1.57
C ALA A 105 -14.20 -15.39 -2.90
N GLY A 106 -13.62 -14.86 -3.98
CA GLY A 106 -13.70 -15.44 -5.33
C GLY A 106 -12.50 -16.29 -5.75
N ILE A 107 -11.37 -16.24 -5.05
CA ILE A 107 -10.21 -17.06 -5.40
C ILE A 107 -10.46 -18.48 -4.89
N SER A 108 -10.94 -19.34 -5.81
CA SER A 108 -11.07 -20.77 -5.52
C SER A 108 -9.69 -21.43 -5.50
N PRO A 109 -9.45 -22.44 -4.64
CA PRO A 109 -8.21 -23.21 -4.65
C PRO A 109 -7.86 -23.85 -6.00
N ASN A 110 -8.85 -23.96 -6.90
CA ASN A 110 -8.71 -24.56 -8.23
C ASN A 110 -8.33 -23.57 -9.34
N ILE A 111 -8.18 -22.26 -9.04
CA ILE A 111 -7.77 -21.28 -10.04
C ILE A 111 -6.24 -21.37 -10.19
N ARG A 112 -5.80 -21.83 -11.36
CA ARG A 112 -4.38 -21.77 -11.74
C ARG A 112 -4.07 -20.37 -12.25
N ILE A 113 -3.35 -19.61 -11.43
CA ILE A 113 -2.83 -18.29 -11.79
C ILE A 113 -1.50 -18.52 -12.52
N ASP A 114 -1.35 -17.95 -13.73
CA ASP A 114 -0.07 -18.00 -14.42
C ASP A 114 0.98 -17.13 -13.71
N GLU A 115 2.25 -17.43 -13.95
CA GLU A 115 3.38 -16.79 -13.27
C GLU A 115 3.44 -15.27 -13.54
N ASN A 116 3.08 -14.82 -14.74
CA ASN A 116 3.10 -13.39 -15.08
C ASN A 116 2.02 -12.62 -14.32
N THR A 117 0.84 -13.18 -14.20
CA THR A 117 -0.29 -12.59 -13.45
C THR A 117 0.03 -12.52 -11.95
N LEU A 118 0.62 -13.59 -11.41
CA LEU A 118 1.05 -13.64 -10.00
C LEU A 118 2.15 -12.59 -9.72
N ASN A 119 3.09 -12.41 -10.64
CA ASN A 119 4.15 -11.44 -10.50
C ASN A 119 3.65 -10.00 -10.51
N LYS A 120 2.65 -9.69 -11.35
CA LYS A 120 1.97 -8.39 -11.33
C LYS A 120 1.23 -8.16 -10.01
N LEU A 121 0.58 -9.19 -9.47
CA LEU A 121 -0.08 -9.09 -8.18
C LEU A 121 0.93 -8.75 -7.06
N TYR A 122 2.09 -9.40 -7.04
CA TYR A 122 3.15 -9.08 -6.06
C TYR A 122 3.69 -7.65 -6.22
N GLU A 123 3.75 -7.12 -7.42
CA GLU A 123 4.13 -5.72 -7.66
C GLU A 123 3.08 -4.76 -7.06
N TYR A 124 1.80 -4.99 -7.32
CA TYR A 124 0.72 -4.18 -6.73
C TYR A 124 0.68 -4.30 -5.20
N ASP A 125 0.83 -5.51 -4.67
CA ASP A 125 0.89 -5.76 -3.23
C ASP A 125 2.05 -5.03 -2.57
N TYR A 126 3.23 -5.06 -3.19
CA TYR A 126 4.40 -4.33 -2.69
C TYR A 126 4.19 -2.81 -2.71
N ASN A 127 3.68 -2.27 -3.81
CA ASN A 127 3.42 -0.84 -3.94
C ASN A 127 2.38 -0.38 -2.91
N PHE A 128 1.35 -1.17 -2.68
CA PHE A 128 0.31 -0.90 -1.69
C PHE A 128 0.87 -0.87 -0.25
N VAL A 129 1.64 -1.86 0.14
CA VAL A 129 2.30 -1.90 1.47
C VAL A 129 3.31 -0.78 1.64
N ASN A 130 4.14 -0.53 0.61
CA ASN A 130 5.15 0.51 0.63
C ASN A 130 4.54 1.92 0.76
N SER A 131 3.40 2.17 0.10
CA SER A 131 2.69 3.44 0.23
C SER A 131 2.18 3.67 1.66
N ALA A 132 1.64 2.64 2.32
CA ALA A 132 1.23 2.73 3.73
C ALA A 132 2.42 3.03 4.66
N GLU A 133 3.57 2.39 4.42
CA GLU A 133 4.81 2.63 5.19
C GLU A 133 5.31 4.06 4.99
N GLN A 134 5.29 4.58 3.77
CA GLN A 134 5.67 5.96 3.47
C GLN A 134 4.76 6.97 4.19
N ILE A 135 3.44 6.73 4.20
CA ILE A 135 2.49 7.57 4.95
C ILE A 135 2.84 7.55 6.45
N SER A 136 3.03 6.37 7.03
CA SER A 136 3.35 6.21 8.46
C SER A 136 4.66 6.91 8.84
N SER A 137 5.70 6.77 8.03
CA SER A 137 6.99 7.43 8.21
C SER A 137 6.85 8.95 8.10
N THR A 138 6.14 9.45 7.10
CA THR A 138 5.91 10.89 6.88
C THR A 138 5.12 11.50 8.02
N VAL A 139 4.08 10.84 8.51
CA VAL A 139 3.28 11.30 9.66
C VAL A 139 4.14 11.36 10.92
N SER A 140 4.99 10.34 11.14
CA SER A 140 5.89 10.29 12.29
C SER A 140 6.89 11.45 12.28
N GLY A 141 7.52 11.73 11.13
CA GLY A 141 8.42 12.87 10.94
C GLY A 141 7.68 14.20 11.12
N SER A 142 6.48 14.32 10.60
CA SER A 142 5.65 15.53 10.68
C SER A 142 5.26 15.91 12.11
N LEU A 143 4.99 14.94 12.98
CA LEU A 143 4.75 15.20 14.39
C LEU A 143 5.96 15.84 15.06
N THR A 144 7.16 15.32 14.76
CA THR A 144 8.42 15.87 15.27
C THR A 144 8.70 17.27 14.71
N GLU A 145 8.51 17.48 13.41
CA GLU A 145 8.66 18.77 12.73
C GLU A 145 7.72 19.85 13.32
N TYR A 146 6.47 19.50 13.61
CA TYR A 146 5.51 20.43 14.20
C TYR A 146 5.87 20.78 15.65
N THR A 147 6.21 19.79 16.46
CA THR A 147 6.52 20.00 17.89
C THR A 147 7.77 20.84 18.08
N SER A 148 8.78 20.68 17.21
CA SER A 148 10.01 21.49 17.19
C SER A 148 9.84 22.88 16.55
N GLY A 149 8.70 23.17 15.92
CA GLY A 149 8.47 24.41 15.18
C GLY A 149 9.12 24.46 13.79
N ALA A 150 9.64 23.34 13.30
CA ALA A 150 10.28 23.25 11.98
C ALA A 150 9.26 23.23 10.81
N SER A 151 7.99 22.89 11.08
CA SER A 151 6.94 22.87 10.07
C SER A 151 5.60 23.38 10.62
N THR A 152 4.74 23.85 9.73
CA THR A 152 3.37 24.23 10.06
C THR A 152 2.41 23.08 9.77
N ALA A 153 1.27 23.05 10.48
CA ALA A 153 0.24 22.04 10.24
C ALA A 153 -0.30 22.07 8.80
N GLN A 154 -0.34 23.25 8.19
CA GLN A 154 -0.79 23.42 6.81
C GLN A 154 0.20 22.80 5.81
N ALA A 155 1.51 22.98 6.03
CA ALA A 155 2.55 22.32 5.24
C ALA A 155 2.51 20.79 5.40
N ILE A 156 2.26 20.30 6.61
CA ILE A 156 2.09 18.88 6.90
C ILE A 156 0.88 18.31 6.15
N ALA A 157 -0.26 18.99 6.21
CA ALA A 157 -1.46 18.59 5.49
C ALA A 157 -1.22 18.53 3.96
N ALA A 158 -0.56 19.54 3.40
CA ALA A 158 -0.21 19.59 1.99
C ALA A 158 0.76 18.46 1.57
N LYS A 159 1.61 17.99 2.47
CA LYS A 159 2.53 16.87 2.24
C LYS A 159 1.82 15.50 2.28
N ILE A 160 0.88 15.30 3.19
CA ILE A 160 0.22 14.01 3.42
C ILE A 160 -0.94 13.77 2.45
N SER A 161 -1.72 14.81 2.10
CA SER A 161 -2.90 14.66 1.26
C SER A 161 -2.63 13.98 -0.10
N PRO A 162 -1.61 14.36 -0.89
CA PRO A 162 -1.31 13.66 -2.13
C PRO A 162 -0.90 12.21 -1.91
N MET A 163 -0.20 11.90 -0.83
CA MET A 163 0.18 10.51 -0.50
C MET A 163 -1.04 9.62 -0.24
N LEU A 164 -2.11 10.18 0.35
CA LEU A 164 -3.36 9.46 0.55
C LEU A 164 -4.10 9.23 -0.77
N GLU A 165 -4.06 10.16 -1.71
CA GLU A 165 -4.63 9.97 -3.04
C GLU A 165 -3.85 8.91 -3.83
N ASP A 166 -2.52 8.94 -3.79
CA ASP A 166 -1.67 7.91 -4.40
C ASP A 166 -1.93 6.53 -3.79
N PHE A 167 -2.12 6.47 -2.47
CA PHE A 167 -2.47 5.22 -1.79
C PHE A 167 -3.84 4.68 -2.23
N LYS A 168 -4.87 5.53 -2.33
CA LYS A 168 -6.19 5.14 -2.85
C LYS A 168 -6.08 4.59 -4.28
N HIS A 169 -5.27 5.23 -5.11
CA HIS A 169 -5.04 4.77 -6.48
C HIS A 169 -4.36 3.39 -6.51
N ALA A 170 -3.32 3.19 -5.69
CA ALA A 170 -2.64 1.90 -5.57
C ALA A 170 -3.59 0.79 -5.07
N TRP A 171 -4.44 1.11 -4.09
CA TRP A 171 -5.47 0.21 -3.59
C TRP A 171 -6.47 -0.19 -4.69
N LYS A 172 -6.95 0.77 -5.46
CA LYS A 172 -7.89 0.52 -6.57
C LYS A 172 -7.27 -0.35 -7.65
N GLN A 173 -6.04 -0.07 -8.07
CA GLN A 173 -5.31 -0.89 -9.04
C GLN A 173 -5.12 -2.33 -8.56
N ARG A 174 -4.84 -2.51 -7.27
CA ARG A 174 -4.74 -3.83 -6.66
C ARG A 174 -6.07 -4.58 -6.73
N LEU A 175 -7.17 -3.96 -6.37
CA LEU A 175 -8.51 -4.58 -6.46
C LEU A 175 -8.85 -4.99 -7.89
N GLU A 176 -8.63 -4.12 -8.87
CA GLU A 176 -8.84 -4.42 -10.29
C GLU A 176 -7.97 -5.60 -10.77
N SER A 177 -6.72 -5.69 -10.28
CA SER A 177 -5.83 -6.82 -10.59
C SER A 177 -6.39 -8.13 -10.05
N VAL A 178 -6.89 -8.15 -8.83
CA VAL A 178 -7.51 -9.33 -8.21
C VAL A 178 -8.79 -9.73 -8.94
N GLU A 179 -9.65 -8.78 -9.28
CA GLU A 179 -10.89 -9.03 -10.05
C GLU A 179 -10.60 -9.63 -11.42
N ASN A 180 -9.59 -9.11 -12.13
CA ASN A 180 -9.19 -9.64 -13.44
C ASN A 180 -8.70 -11.10 -13.36
N ILE A 181 -8.03 -11.49 -12.27
CA ILE A 181 -7.62 -12.88 -12.02
C ILE A 181 -8.87 -13.79 -11.87
N LEU A 182 -9.94 -13.27 -11.29
CA LEU A 182 -11.18 -14.04 -11.04
C LEU A 182 -12.05 -14.19 -12.29
N VAL A 183 -12.01 -13.22 -13.19
CA VAL A 183 -12.88 -13.16 -14.38
C VAL A 183 -12.27 -13.92 -15.57
N THR A 184 -10.96 -14.12 -15.60
CA THR A 184 -10.28 -14.87 -16.67
C THR A 184 -10.49 -16.39 -16.47
N LYS A 185 -11.72 -16.84 -16.76
CA LYS A 185 -12.13 -18.27 -16.83
C LYS A 185 -12.17 -18.74 -18.27
#